data_01b8771cc124924c2a25d81851825154
#
_entry.id   01b8771cc124924c2a25d81851825154
#
_cell.length_a   1.000
_cell.length_b   1.000
_cell.length_c   1.000
_cell.angle_alpha   90.00
_cell.angle_beta   90.00
_cell.angle_gamma   90.00
#
_symmetry.space_group_name_H-M   'P 1'
#
loop_
_entity.id
_entity.type
_entity.pdbx_description
1 polymer ?
#
loop_
_entity_poly.entity_id
_entity_poly.type
_entity_poly.pdbx_seq_one_letter_code
_entity_poly.pdbx_strand_id
1 'polypeptide(L)'
;MTEPCAEILQRFRLGDTQMSAMSFYDYGLQELVDDKTYYFLNIAEWRKYLIHSECSEYIQPVDWARPGYDELYNMTIMGEDNVDYVVSEDALHADMDIWHDPYLNHSIFMSAALKQVLDKAKMSKPWKLVSCKLIGAR
;
A
#
# COMPACT_ATOMS: atom_id res chain seq x y z
N MET A 1 5.43 11.15 3.31
CA MET A 1 6.48 10.94 2.28
C MET A 1 7.13 12.26 1.89
N THR A 2 8.32 12.18 1.33
CA THR A 2 9.07 13.34 0.86
C THR A 2 8.50 13.91 -0.44
N GLU A 3 8.81 15.17 -0.74
CA GLU A 3 8.35 15.83 -1.97
C GLU A 3 8.82 15.12 -3.25
N PRO A 4 10.09 14.69 -3.40
CA PRO A 4 10.49 13.93 -4.58
C PRO A 4 9.70 12.64 -4.78
N CYS A 5 9.35 11.94 -3.72
CA CYS A 5 8.50 10.76 -3.79
C CYS A 5 7.08 11.10 -4.25
N ALA A 6 6.50 12.19 -3.71
CA ALA A 6 5.19 12.67 -4.13
C ALA A 6 5.15 13.04 -5.61
N GLU A 7 6.19 13.68 -6.12
CA GLU A 7 6.32 14.02 -7.54
C GLU A 7 6.34 12.78 -8.44
N ILE A 8 6.98 11.69 -8.00
CA ILE A 8 6.95 10.41 -8.71
C ILE A 8 5.53 9.86 -8.76
N LEU A 9 4.86 9.76 -7.61
CA LEU A 9 3.50 9.23 -7.54
C LEU A 9 2.54 9.99 -8.43
N GLN A 10 2.64 11.31 -8.52
CA GLN A 10 1.76 12.15 -9.35
C GLN A 10 1.80 11.81 -10.84
N ARG A 11 2.80 11.09 -11.30
CA ARG A 11 2.91 10.64 -12.70
C ARG A 11 2.14 9.36 -12.99
N PHE A 12 1.57 8.74 -11.97
CA PHE A 12 0.90 7.46 -12.05
C PHE A 12 -0.61 7.59 -11.84
N ARG A 13 -1.34 6.52 -12.10
CA ARG A 13 -2.80 6.50 -11.97
C ARG A 13 -3.18 6.32 -10.50
N LEU A 14 -3.51 7.41 -9.86
CA LEU A 14 -3.83 7.45 -8.43
C LEU A 14 -5.36 7.49 -8.16
N GLY A 15 -6.16 7.76 -9.20
CA GLY A 15 -7.61 7.90 -9.04
C GLY A 15 -7.96 9.01 -8.05
N ASP A 16 -8.83 8.70 -7.10
CA ASP A 16 -9.27 9.63 -6.05
C ASP A 16 -8.29 9.75 -4.86
N THR A 17 -7.17 9.06 -4.93
CA THR A 17 -6.10 9.16 -3.93
C THR A 17 -5.57 10.60 -3.87
N GLN A 18 -5.44 11.13 -2.67
CA GLN A 18 -5.03 12.52 -2.44
C GLN A 18 -3.71 12.61 -1.71
N MET A 19 -2.94 13.65 -2.02
CA MET A 19 -1.74 14.01 -1.30
C MET A 19 -1.89 15.42 -0.74
N SER A 20 -1.68 15.55 0.57
CA SER A 20 -1.78 16.84 1.27
C SER A 20 -0.41 17.25 1.80
N ALA A 21 0.02 18.45 1.46
CA ALA A 21 1.27 19.00 1.96
C ALA A 21 1.21 19.23 3.47
N MET A 22 2.29 18.91 4.16
CA MET A 22 2.41 19.12 5.60
C MET A 22 3.82 19.51 6.00
N SER A 23 3.96 20.12 7.14
CA SER A 23 5.23 20.42 7.79
C SER A 23 5.26 19.79 9.17
N PHE A 24 6.44 19.35 9.61
CA PHE A 24 6.62 18.81 10.95
C PHE A 24 7.14 19.87 11.91
N TYR A 25 6.48 19.96 13.05
CA TYR A 25 6.87 20.85 14.14
C TYR A 25 7.33 20.05 15.35
N ASP A 26 8.33 20.55 16.04
CA ASP A 26 8.66 20.05 17.37
C ASP A 26 7.56 20.47 18.34
N TYR A 27 6.96 19.49 19.03
CA TYR A 27 5.85 19.76 19.93
C TYR A 27 6.22 20.65 21.12
N GLY A 28 7.41 20.45 21.68
CA GLY A 28 7.88 21.20 22.84
C GLY A 28 8.36 22.60 22.50
N LEU A 29 8.99 22.79 21.36
CA LEU A 29 9.59 24.06 20.94
C LEU A 29 8.68 24.87 20.01
N GLN A 30 7.66 24.26 19.44
CA GLN A 30 6.77 24.86 18.42
C GLN A 30 7.54 25.43 17.21
N GLU A 31 8.65 24.80 16.88
CA GLU A 31 9.52 25.13 15.76
C GLU A 31 9.42 24.05 14.69
N LEU A 32 9.67 24.41 13.42
CA LEU A 32 9.79 23.46 12.33
C LEU A 32 10.96 22.50 12.60
N VAL A 33 10.73 21.19 12.44
CA VAL A 33 11.77 20.17 12.54
C VAL A 33 12.80 20.36 11.44
N ASP A 34 12.34 20.70 10.24
CA ASP A 34 13.15 21.10 9.10
C ASP A 34 12.36 22.04 8.18
N ASP A 35 12.99 22.51 7.11
CA ASP A 35 12.36 23.40 6.11
C ASP A 35 11.73 22.65 4.94
N LYS A 36 11.67 21.30 5.02
CA LYS A 36 11.16 20.46 3.94
C LYS A 36 9.64 20.35 3.98
N THR A 37 9.05 20.23 2.82
CA THR A 37 7.66 19.86 2.65
C THR A 37 7.53 18.34 2.59
N TYR A 38 6.62 17.82 3.38
CA TYR A 38 6.23 16.41 3.37
C TYR A 38 4.80 16.28 2.88
N TYR A 39 4.42 15.08 2.50
CA TYR A 39 3.08 14.82 2.03
C TYR A 39 2.45 13.67 2.78
N PHE A 40 1.22 13.88 3.22
CA PHE A 40 0.34 12.83 3.69
C PHE A 40 -0.35 12.20 2.48
N LEU A 41 -0.29 10.88 2.37
CA LEU A 41 -0.93 10.13 1.30
C LEU A 41 -2.21 9.48 1.82
N ASN A 42 -3.33 9.87 1.25
CA ASN A 42 -4.63 9.26 1.52
C ASN A 42 -5.06 8.42 0.32
N ILE A 43 -4.81 7.12 0.38
CA ILE A 43 -5.18 6.18 -0.68
C ILE A 43 -6.68 5.96 -0.61
N ALA A 44 -7.38 6.33 -1.68
CA ALA A 44 -8.83 6.27 -1.76
C ALA A 44 -9.35 5.20 -2.73
N GLU A 45 -8.45 4.48 -3.38
CA GLU A 45 -8.81 3.43 -4.33
C GLU A 45 -8.79 2.05 -3.70
N TRP A 46 -9.79 1.25 -4.01
CA TRP A 46 -10.00 -0.09 -3.48
C TRP A 46 -10.16 -1.06 -4.64
N ARG A 47 -9.34 -2.11 -4.66
CA ARG A 47 -9.41 -3.18 -5.68
C ARG A 47 -9.25 -4.52 -5.01
N LYS A 48 -10.10 -5.48 -5.37
CA LYS A 48 -10.11 -6.82 -4.79
C LYS A 48 -9.38 -7.79 -5.69
N TYR A 49 -8.15 -8.10 -5.37
CA TYR A 49 -7.36 -9.10 -6.08
C TYR A 49 -6.80 -10.19 -5.19
N LEU A 50 -6.87 -10.02 -3.87
CA LEU A 50 -6.34 -11.00 -2.92
C LEU A 50 -7.07 -12.34 -3.04
N ILE A 51 -6.30 -13.43 -3.09
CA ILE A 51 -6.80 -14.80 -3.05
C ILE A 51 -6.34 -15.42 -1.73
N HIS A 52 -7.13 -15.22 -0.68
CA HIS A 52 -6.77 -15.62 0.67
C HIS A 52 -6.43 -17.11 0.78
N SER A 53 -7.20 -17.98 0.11
CA SER A 53 -6.99 -19.44 0.18
C SER A 53 -5.60 -19.91 -0.28
N GLU A 54 -4.90 -19.09 -1.04
CA GLU A 54 -3.56 -19.37 -1.56
C GLU A 54 -2.45 -18.60 -0.83
N CYS A 55 -2.83 -17.69 0.08
CA CYS A 55 -1.87 -16.93 0.89
C CYS A 55 -1.28 -17.79 2.02
N SER A 56 -0.19 -17.32 2.60
CA SER A 56 0.43 -17.95 3.77
C SER A 56 -0.55 -18.07 4.94
N GLU A 57 -0.31 -19.04 5.80
CA GLU A 57 -1.08 -19.28 7.04
C GLU A 57 -1.07 -18.06 7.99
N TYR A 58 -0.13 -17.15 7.86
CA TYR A 58 -0.05 -15.91 8.64
C TYR A 58 -1.13 -14.89 8.26
N ILE A 59 -1.82 -15.08 7.15
CA ILE A 59 -2.95 -14.25 6.74
C ILE A 59 -4.21 -14.91 7.29
N GLN A 60 -4.71 -14.40 8.41
CA GLN A 60 -5.79 -14.99 9.19
C GLN A 60 -7.05 -14.13 9.17
N PRO A 61 -8.26 -14.74 9.25
CA PRO A 61 -9.48 -13.96 9.43
C PRO A 61 -9.42 -13.10 10.71
N VAL A 62 -10.01 -11.91 10.65
CA VAL A 62 -10.15 -11.08 11.85
C VAL A 62 -11.30 -11.60 12.71
N ASP A 63 -11.18 -11.43 14.05
CA ASP A 63 -12.20 -11.88 15.01
C ASP A 63 -13.46 -11.00 15.03
N TRP A 64 -13.41 -9.85 14.38
CA TRP A 64 -14.51 -8.89 14.32
C TRP A 64 -14.86 -8.55 12.88
N ALA A 65 -16.13 -8.50 12.55
CA ALA A 65 -16.60 -8.11 11.24
C ALA A 65 -16.90 -6.61 11.19
N ARG A 66 -16.46 -5.94 10.12
CA ARG A 66 -16.94 -4.59 9.80
C ARG A 66 -18.27 -4.68 9.06
N PRO A 67 -19.22 -3.78 9.31
CA PRO A 67 -20.41 -3.69 8.49
C PRO A 67 -20.05 -3.58 6.99
N GLY A 68 -20.63 -4.44 6.16
CA GLY A 68 -20.37 -4.47 4.72
C GLY A 68 -19.19 -5.32 4.27
N TYR A 69 -18.46 -5.96 5.20
CA TYR A 69 -17.37 -6.90 4.89
C TYR A 69 -17.67 -8.26 5.47
N ASP A 70 -17.94 -9.23 4.61
CA ASP A 70 -18.14 -10.63 5.01
C ASP A 70 -16.82 -11.33 5.30
N GLU A 71 -15.73 -10.85 4.69
CA GLU A 71 -14.39 -11.38 4.85
C GLU A 71 -13.41 -10.22 5.06
N LEU A 72 -12.57 -10.35 6.09
CA LEU A 72 -11.45 -9.44 6.35
C LEU A 72 -10.33 -10.23 6.99
N TYR A 73 -9.12 -10.04 6.49
CA TYR A 73 -7.94 -10.76 6.94
C TYR A 73 -6.88 -9.81 7.48
N ASN A 74 -6.09 -10.31 8.40
CA ASN A 74 -4.92 -9.61 8.95
C ASN A 74 -3.69 -10.50 8.80
N MET A 75 -2.54 -9.88 8.66
CA MET A 75 -1.27 -10.55 8.91
C MET A 75 -1.05 -10.67 10.43
N THR A 76 -0.91 -11.91 10.93
CA THR A 76 -0.80 -12.18 12.37
C THR A 76 0.62 -12.08 12.91
N ILE A 77 1.64 -12.17 12.03
CA ILE A 77 3.05 -12.04 12.39
C ILE A 77 3.66 -10.88 11.61
N MET A 78 4.14 -9.88 12.34
CA MET A 78 4.81 -8.72 11.77
C MET A 78 6.28 -9.04 11.51
N GLY A 79 6.77 -8.66 10.31
CA GLY A 79 8.19 -8.75 9.98
C GLY A 79 8.67 -10.12 9.49
N GLU A 80 7.76 -11.05 9.20
CA GLU A 80 8.12 -12.31 8.56
C GLU A 80 8.46 -12.10 7.08
N ASP A 81 9.66 -12.53 6.68
CA ASP A 81 10.15 -12.39 5.31
C ASP A 81 9.53 -13.44 4.35
N ASN A 82 8.89 -14.49 4.89
CA ASN A 82 8.38 -15.64 4.13
C ASN A 82 6.85 -15.63 3.96
N VAL A 83 6.21 -14.48 4.10
CA VAL A 83 4.77 -14.37 3.90
C VAL A 83 4.45 -14.29 2.42
N ASP A 84 3.67 -15.24 1.92
CA ASP A 84 3.17 -15.23 0.56
C ASP A 84 1.85 -14.48 0.48
N TYR A 85 1.87 -13.37 -0.22
CA TYR A 85 0.66 -12.65 -0.63
C TYR A 85 0.33 -13.08 -2.05
N VAL A 86 -0.79 -13.75 -2.23
CA VAL A 86 -1.22 -14.27 -3.53
C VAL A 86 -2.40 -13.45 -4.04
N VAL A 87 -2.26 -12.94 -5.25
CA VAL A 87 -3.29 -12.13 -5.90
C VAL A 87 -3.63 -12.70 -7.28
N SER A 88 -4.82 -12.39 -7.77
CA SER A 88 -5.25 -12.74 -9.11
C SER A 88 -4.37 -12.07 -10.16
N GLU A 89 -4.12 -12.75 -11.27
CA GLU A 89 -3.47 -12.17 -12.46
C GLU A 89 -4.18 -10.92 -12.98
N ASP A 90 -5.45 -10.74 -12.68
CA ASP A 90 -6.19 -9.52 -13.04
C ASP A 90 -5.55 -8.25 -12.47
N ALA A 91 -4.80 -8.37 -11.37
CA ALA A 91 -4.04 -7.26 -10.81
C ALA A 91 -3.00 -6.67 -11.78
N LEU A 92 -2.51 -7.45 -12.75
CA LEU A 92 -1.60 -6.97 -13.79
C LEU A 92 -2.27 -5.93 -14.72
N HIS A 93 -3.58 -5.96 -14.80
CA HIS A 93 -4.40 -5.07 -15.63
C HIS A 93 -5.21 -4.08 -14.79
N ALA A 94 -4.80 -3.89 -13.53
CA ALA A 94 -5.43 -2.91 -12.66
C ALA A 94 -5.44 -1.52 -13.30
N ASP A 95 -6.54 -0.81 -13.14
CA ASP A 95 -6.70 0.55 -13.64
C ASP A 95 -6.01 1.62 -12.79
N MET A 96 -5.53 1.23 -11.60
CA MET A 96 -4.80 2.08 -10.66
C MET A 96 -3.41 1.54 -10.40
N ASP A 97 -2.49 2.44 -10.03
CA ASP A 97 -1.12 2.08 -9.70
C ASP A 97 -0.86 1.96 -8.19
N ILE A 98 -1.81 2.39 -7.38
CA ILE A 98 -1.79 2.21 -5.92
C ILE A 98 -3.23 2.04 -5.40
N TRP A 99 -3.43 1.05 -4.52
CA TRP A 99 -4.76 0.76 -3.98
C TRP A 99 -4.68 -0.01 -2.66
N HIS A 100 -5.80 -0.06 -1.95
CA HIS A 100 -6.05 -1.00 -0.86
C HIS A 100 -6.84 -2.20 -1.38
N ASP A 101 -6.58 -3.38 -0.83
CA ASP A 101 -7.48 -4.52 -1.01
C ASP A 101 -8.46 -4.56 0.17
N PRO A 102 -9.79 -4.57 -0.08
CA PRO A 102 -10.78 -4.51 1.00
C PRO A 102 -10.79 -5.74 1.91
N TYR A 103 -10.19 -6.84 1.48
CA TYR A 103 -10.14 -8.07 2.24
C TYR A 103 -8.88 -8.23 3.10
N LEU A 104 -7.86 -7.39 2.90
CA LEU A 104 -6.65 -7.41 3.71
C LEU A 104 -6.50 -6.08 4.45
N ASN A 105 -6.63 -6.15 5.77
CA ASN A 105 -6.53 -4.96 6.63
C ASN A 105 -5.14 -4.33 6.53
N HIS A 106 -5.11 -3.01 6.49
CA HIS A 106 -3.88 -2.20 6.39
C HIS A 106 -3.02 -2.50 5.16
N SER A 107 -3.61 -3.06 4.10
CA SER A 107 -2.87 -3.36 2.87
C SER A 107 -2.63 -2.11 2.03
N ILE A 108 -1.47 -2.06 1.40
CA ILE A 108 -1.19 -1.14 0.30
C ILE A 108 -0.58 -1.96 -0.82
N PHE A 109 -1.23 -1.95 -1.97
CA PHE A 109 -0.74 -2.59 -3.18
C PHE A 109 -0.28 -1.55 -4.18
N MET A 110 0.70 -1.91 -4.97
CA MET A 110 1.35 -1.00 -5.91
C MET A 110 1.67 -1.74 -7.20
N SER A 111 1.50 -1.07 -8.35
CA SER A 111 1.91 -1.65 -9.62
C SER A 111 3.43 -1.83 -9.71
N ALA A 112 3.86 -2.82 -10.47
CA ALA A 112 5.28 -3.05 -10.71
C ALA A 112 5.94 -1.83 -11.40
N ALA A 113 5.21 -1.13 -12.27
CA ALA A 113 5.70 0.06 -12.95
C ALA A 113 6.04 1.19 -11.95
N LEU A 114 5.16 1.44 -10.99
CA LEU A 114 5.42 2.44 -9.95
C LEU A 114 6.60 2.02 -9.07
N LYS A 115 6.63 0.76 -8.65
CA LYS A 115 7.76 0.22 -7.85
C LYS A 115 9.09 0.42 -8.57
N GLN A 116 9.17 0.11 -9.87
CA GLN A 116 10.40 0.25 -10.64
C GLN A 116 10.92 1.70 -10.67
N VAL A 117 10.03 2.68 -10.81
CA VAL A 117 10.43 4.10 -10.79
C VAL A 117 10.92 4.51 -9.40
N LEU A 118 10.26 4.05 -8.34
CA LEU A 118 10.71 4.29 -6.97
C LEU A 118 12.06 3.63 -6.69
N ASP A 119 12.30 2.43 -7.18
CA ASP A 119 13.60 1.75 -7.05
C ASP A 119 14.73 2.53 -7.73
N LYS A 120 14.51 2.97 -8.97
CA LYS A 120 15.49 3.75 -9.72
C LYS A 120 15.82 5.07 -9.02
N ALA A 121 14.84 5.69 -8.40
CA ALA A 121 15.01 6.92 -7.62
C ALA A 121 15.56 6.67 -6.22
N LYS A 122 15.79 5.41 -5.82
CA LYS A 122 16.22 5.00 -4.47
C LYS A 122 15.24 5.44 -3.37
N MET A 123 13.95 5.40 -3.66
CA MET A 123 12.86 5.85 -2.78
C MET A 123 11.90 4.74 -2.37
N SER A 124 12.17 3.48 -2.77
CA SER A 124 11.29 2.36 -2.45
C SER A 124 11.49 1.80 -1.03
N LYS A 125 12.67 1.95 -0.45
CA LYS A 125 13.02 1.33 0.84
C LYS A 125 12.05 1.63 1.98
N PRO A 126 11.58 2.88 2.19
CA PRO A 126 10.63 3.17 3.26
C PRO A 126 9.28 2.46 3.12
N TRP A 127 8.93 2.06 1.91
CA TRP A 127 7.67 1.34 1.65
C TRP A 127 7.72 -0.13 2.05
N LYS A 128 8.91 -0.72 2.17
CA LYS A 128 9.11 -2.14 2.51
C LYS A 128 8.29 -3.06 1.61
N LEU A 129 8.37 -2.84 0.31
CA LEU A 129 7.60 -3.57 -0.69
C LEU A 129 8.06 -5.02 -0.80
N VAL A 130 7.10 -5.93 -0.90
CA VAL A 130 7.31 -7.35 -1.18
C VAL A 130 6.56 -7.75 -2.44
N SER A 131 7.11 -8.68 -3.22
CA SER A 131 6.46 -9.18 -4.43
C SER A 131 5.29 -10.09 -4.07
N CYS A 132 4.16 -9.91 -4.75
CA CYS A 132 3.04 -10.85 -4.68
C CYS A 132 3.24 -11.99 -5.67
N LYS A 133 2.75 -13.17 -5.31
CA LYS A 133 2.59 -14.27 -6.26
C LYS A 133 1.30 -14.07 -7.04
N LEU A 134 1.34 -14.38 -8.32
CA LEU A 134 0.19 -14.26 -9.21
C LEU A 134 -0.34 -15.66 -9.55
N ILE A 135 -1.63 -15.83 -9.49
CA ILE A 135 -2.31 -17.02 -10.00
C ILE A 135 -3.48 -16.63 -10.89
N GLY A 136 -3.86 -17.53 -11.78
CA GLY A 136 -4.99 -17.28 -12.68
C GLY A 136 -6.26 -16.89 -11.94
N ALA A 137 -7.12 -16.08 -12.59
CA ALA A 137 -8.40 -15.65 -12.03
C ALA A 137 -9.27 -16.87 -11.67
N ARG A 138 -9.88 -16.82 -10.47
CA ARG A 138 -10.76 -17.87 -9.97
C ARG A 138 -12.17 -17.34 -9.76
#